data_eff6e96c60c8a4b996017f7804165102
#
_entry.id   eff6e96c60c8a4b996017f7804165102
#
_cell.length_a   1.000
_cell.length_b   1.000
_cell.length_c   1.000
_cell.angle_alpha   90.00
_cell.angle_beta   90.00
_cell.angle_gamma   90.00
#
_symmetry.space_group_name_H-M   'P 1'
#
loop_
_entity.id
_entity.type
_entity.pdbx_description
1 polymer ?
#
loop_
_entity_poly.entity_id
_entity_poly.type
_entity_poly.pdbx_seq_one_letter_code
_entity_poly.pdbx_strand_id
1 'polypeptide(L)' 'MKVTVVGAGAVGATCADNIARKELCQELVLLDIKEGVAEGKAQDMMQTATLLGFDTKISGSTNDYAKTAGSDVVVITS' A
#
# COMPACT_ATOMS: atom_id res chain seq x y z
N MET A 1 -0.73 8.50 10.62
CA MET A 1 0.52 7.82 10.23
C MET A 1 0.42 7.39 8.77
N LYS A 2 1.48 7.60 8.03
CA LYS A 2 1.59 7.16 6.64
C LYS A 2 2.62 6.04 6.56
N VAL A 3 2.25 4.93 5.93
CA VAL A 3 3.13 3.78 5.74
C VAL A 3 3.30 3.54 4.24
N THR A 4 4.54 3.33 3.82
CA THR A 4 4.85 2.93 2.44
C THR A 4 5.39 1.51 2.45
N VAL A 5 4.85 0.67 1.56
CA VAL A 5 5.37 -0.68 1.33
C VAL A 5 6.00 -0.70 -0.05
N VAL A 6 7.31 -0.96 -0.10
CA VAL A 6 8.07 -1.06 -1.35
C VAL A 6 8.17 -2.53 -1.74
N GLY A 7 7.72 -2.83 -2.93
CA GLY A 7 7.64 -4.19 -3.43
C GLY A 7 6.23 -4.74 -3.26
N ALA A 8 5.43 -4.71 -4.33
CA ALA A 8 4.03 -5.12 -4.30
C ALA A 8 3.82 -6.56 -4.78
N GLY A 9 4.85 -7.40 -4.68
CA GLY A 9 4.73 -8.84 -4.91
C GLY A 9 3.91 -9.50 -3.80
N ALA A 10 3.85 -10.82 -3.80
CA ALA A 10 2.98 -11.57 -2.88
C ALA A 10 3.22 -11.19 -1.41
N VAL A 11 4.48 -11.10 -0.97
CA VAL A 11 4.81 -10.77 0.41
C VAL A 11 4.44 -9.32 0.74
N GLY A 12 4.81 -8.39 -0.15
CA GLY A 12 4.52 -6.97 0.06
C GLY A 12 3.02 -6.71 0.08
N ALA A 13 2.27 -7.30 -0.83
CA ALA A 13 0.82 -7.14 -0.88
C ALA A 13 0.15 -7.72 0.37
N THR A 14 0.61 -8.87 0.87
CA THR A 14 0.09 -9.46 2.10
C THR A 14 0.37 -8.56 3.30
N CYS A 15 1.58 -8.04 3.39
CA CYS A 15 1.98 -7.12 4.47
C CYS A 15 1.10 -5.87 4.46
N ALA A 16 0.92 -5.27 3.28
CA ALA A 16 0.09 -4.09 3.12
C ALA A 16 -1.37 -4.35 3.48
N ASP A 17 -1.90 -5.50 3.06
CA ASP A 17 -3.28 -5.87 3.36
C ASP A 17 -3.49 -6.00 4.88
N ASN A 18 -2.55 -6.63 5.58
CA ASN A 18 -2.63 -6.76 7.03
C ASN A 18 -2.58 -5.39 7.73
N ILE A 19 -1.72 -4.49 7.26
CA ILE A 19 -1.63 -3.13 7.81
C ILE A 19 -2.95 -2.40 7.62
N ALA A 20 -3.53 -2.49 6.43
CA ALA A 20 -4.79 -1.82 6.13
C ALA A 20 -5.94 -2.39 6.96
N ARG A 21 -6.04 -3.72 7.04
CA ARG A 21 -7.12 -4.37 7.78
C ARG A 21 -7.11 -4.06 9.26
N LYS A 22 -5.92 -3.89 9.83
CA LYS A 22 -5.77 -3.53 11.24
C LYS A 22 -5.84 -2.04 11.50
N GLU A 23 -6.00 -1.25 10.43
CA GLU A 23 -6.08 0.21 10.49
C GLU A 23 -4.92 0.83 11.27
N LEU A 24 -3.71 0.27 11.05
CA LEU A 24 -2.50 0.74 11.73
C LEU A 24 -2.02 2.08 11.21
N CYS A 25 -2.54 2.53 10.07
CA CYS A 25 -2.18 3.81 9.48
C CYS A 25 -3.39 4.43 8.79
N GLN A 26 -3.31 5.72 8.53
CA GLN A 26 -4.35 6.46 7.83
C GLN A 26 -4.14 6.45 6.32
N GLU A 27 -2.88 6.37 5.91
CA GLU A 27 -2.52 6.34 4.50
C GLU A 27 -1.49 5.24 4.26
N LEU A 28 -1.74 4.41 3.26
CA LEU A 28 -0.86 3.31 2.86
C LEU A 28 -0.52 3.46 1.39
N VAL A 29 0.78 3.50 1.08
CA VAL A 29 1.26 3.59 -0.29
C VAL A 29 1.96 2.28 -0.66
N LEU A 30 1.55 1.68 -1.76
CA LEU A 30 2.25 0.55 -2.37
C LEU A 30 3.12 1.07 -3.50
N LEU A 31 4.38 0.69 -3.52
CA LEU A 31 5.32 1.12 -4.54
C LEU A 31 6.00 -0.11 -5.16
N ASP A 32 6.09 -0.15 -6.48
CA ASP A 32 6.80 -1.21 -7.20
C ASP A 32 7.48 -0.61 -8.42
N ILE A 33 8.54 -1.25 -8.89
CA ILE A 33 9.20 -0.87 -10.13
C ILE A 33 8.51 -1.48 -11.35
N LYS A 34 7.70 -2.51 -11.15
CA LYS A 34 6.98 -3.21 -12.20
C LYS A 34 5.68 -2.49 -12.50
N GLU A 35 5.51 -2.06 -13.75
CA GLU A 35 4.38 -1.23 -14.15
C GLU A 35 3.04 -1.90 -13.85
N GLY A 36 2.16 -1.15 -13.22
CA GLY A 36 0.78 -1.56 -12.96
C GLY A 36 0.56 -2.50 -11.79
N VAL A 37 1.62 -3.10 -11.23
CA VAL A 37 1.46 -4.08 -10.15
C VAL A 37 0.96 -3.42 -8.86
N ALA A 38 1.63 -2.35 -8.45
CA ALA A 38 1.24 -1.65 -7.22
C ALA A 38 -0.14 -1.01 -7.34
N GLU A 39 -0.41 -0.39 -8.48
CA GLU A 39 -1.70 0.25 -8.73
C GLU A 39 -2.85 -0.77 -8.71
N GLY A 40 -2.66 -1.91 -9.36
CA GLY A 40 -3.67 -2.98 -9.37
C GLY A 40 -3.94 -3.55 -7.99
N LYS A 41 -2.88 -3.81 -7.23
CA LYS A 41 -3.03 -4.32 -5.86
C LYS A 41 -3.72 -3.30 -4.96
N ALA A 42 -3.34 -2.02 -5.07
CA ALA A 42 -3.95 -0.97 -4.28
C ALA A 42 -5.44 -0.82 -4.59
N GLN A 43 -5.82 -0.92 -5.86
CA GLN A 43 -7.22 -0.84 -6.26
C GLN A 43 -8.03 -2.00 -5.66
N ASP A 44 -7.51 -3.21 -5.73
CA ASP A 44 -8.16 -4.38 -5.15
C ASP A 44 -8.36 -4.22 -3.63
N MET A 45 -7.34 -3.72 -2.95
CA MET A 45 -7.40 -3.49 -1.52
C MET A 45 -8.40 -2.40 -1.14
N MET A 46 -8.50 -1.33 -1.94
CA MET A 46 -9.48 -0.27 -1.71
C MET A 46 -10.91 -0.77 -1.87
N GLN A 47 -11.15 -1.63 -2.84
CA GLN A 47 -12.47 -2.25 -3.01
C GLN A 47 -12.84 -3.09 -1.80
N THR A 48 -11.90 -3.87 -1.28
CA THR A 48 -12.09 -4.67 -0.08
C THR A 48 -12.32 -3.78 1.15
N ALA A 49 -11.57 -2.69 1.26
CA ALA A 49 -11.71 -1.74 2.37
C ALA A 49 -13.11 -1.13 2.40
N THR A 50 -13.61 -0.72 1.24
CA THR A 50 -14.95 -0.17 1.11
C THR A 50 -16.00 -1.19 1.55
N LEU A 51 -15.84 -2.43 1.13
CA LEU A 51 -16.79 -3.49 1.46
C LEU A 51 -16.77 -3.83 2.95
N LEU A 52 -15.59 -3.86 3.57
CA LEU A 52 -15.42 -4.21 4.99
C LEU A 52 -15.53 -3.01 5.92
N GLY A 53 -15.54 -1.80 5.40
CA GLY A 53 -15.80 -0.58 6.18
C GLY A 53 -14.62 -0.02 6.94
N PHE A 54 -13.38 -0.30 6.55
CA PHE A 54 -12.24 0.35 7.19
C PHE A 54 -11.74 1.57 6.40
N ASP A 55 -11.08 2.50 7.09
CA ASP A 55 -10.87 3.87 6.63
C ASP A 55 -9.47 4.14 6.05
N THR A 56 -8.57 3.17 6.00
CA THR A 56 -7.23 3.40 5.47
C THR A 56 -7.28 3.78 4.00
N LYS A 57 -6.64 4.91 3.66
CA LYS A 57 -6.51 5.35 2.28
C LYS A 57 -5.35 4.60 1.63
N ILE A 58 -5.62 3.85 0.57
CA ILE A 58 -4.62 3.01 -0.09
C ILE A 58 -4.39 3.53 -1.51
N SER A 59 -3.13 3.72 -1.88
CA SER A 59 -2.75 4.11 -3.23
C SER A 59 -1.56 3.29 -3.70
N GLY A 60 -1.43 3.11 -5.01
CA GLY A 60 -0.32 2.42 -5.62
C GLY A 60 0.44 3.33 -6.58
N SER A 61 1.72 3.07 -6.77
CA SER A 61 2.55 3.83 -7.67
C SER A 61 3.62 2.95 -8.29
N THR A 62 3.98 3.24 -9.53
CA THR A 62 5.06 2.55 -10.23
C THR A 62 6.29 3.44 -10.25
N ASN A 63 7.35 2.99 -9.58
CA ASN A 63 8.67 3.64 -9.60
C ASN A 63 8.65 5.15 -9.28
N ASP A 64 7.68 5.60 -8.52
CA ASP A 64 7.54 7.01 -8.16
C ASP A 64 7.82 7.19 -6.67
N TYR A 65 9.09 7.32 -6.32
CA TYR A 65 9.51 7.44 -4.94
C TYR A 65 9.08 8.76 -4.28
N ALA A 66 8.63 9.73 -5.06
CA ALA A 66 8.07 10.95 -4.50
C ALA A 66 6.80 10.67 -3.67
N LYS A 67 6.08 9.61 -4.02
CA LYS A 67 4.89 9.19 -3.27
C LYS A 67 5.21 8.73 -1.85
N THR A 68 6.48 8.39 -1.57
CA THR A 68 6.90 7.97 -0.22
C THR A 68 7.19 9.15 0.71
N ALA A 69 7.19 10.36 0.18
CA ALA A 69 7.50 11.56 0.97
C ALA A 69 6.55 11.67 2.15
N GLY A 70 7.10 11.97 3.32
CA GLY A 70 6.30 12.11 4.54
C GLY A 70 5.88 10.79 5.18
N SER A 71 6.36 9.64 4.70
CA SER A 71 6.06 8.37 5.33
C SER A 71 6.70 8.27 6.71
N ASP A 72 5.93 7.82 7.68
CA ASP A 72 6.42 7.56 9.03
C ASP A 72 7.16 6.23 9.11
N VAL A 73 6.72 5.26 8.31
CA VAL A 73 7.34 3.92 8.24
C VAL A 73 7.43 3.50 6.78
N VAL A 74 8.56 2.94 6.40
CA VAL A 74 8.76 2.34 5.08
C VAL A 74 9.13 0.88 5.27
N VAL A 75 8.34 -0.01 4.69
CA VAL A 75 8.59 -1.44 4.71
C VAL A 75 9.10 -1.85 3.33
N ILE A 76 10.28 -2.47 3.29
CA ILE A 76 10.89 -2.88 2.02
C ILE A 76 10.83 -4.41 1.92
N THR A 77 10.19 -4.88 0.86
CA THR A 77 10.15 -6.30 0.53
C THR A 77 10.73 -6.48 -0.88
N SER A 78 11.40 -7.55 -1.12
CA SER A 78 12.01 -7.77 -2.43
C SER A 78 11.71 -9.17 -2.97
#